data_089fd04649991adad306c4ac223971e5
#
_entry.id   089fd04649991adad306c4ac223971e5
#
_cell.length_a   1.000
_cell.length_b   1.000
_cell.length_c   1.000
_cell.angle_alpha   90.00
_cell.angle_beta   90.00
_cell.angle_gamma   90.00
#
_symmetry.space_group_name_H-M   'P 1'
#
loop_
_entity.id
_entity.type
_entity.pdbx_description
1 polymer ?
#
loop_
_entity_poly.entity_id
_entity_poly.type
_entity_poly.pdbx_seq_one_letter_code
_entity_poly.pdbx_strand_id
1 'polypeptide(L)'
;MAAEELNESNLVEKAMSAFRWVAALRFLGQMVSWLSTIFVIRFLAPEDYGIISLAEVLRTFLVFFSVMGLGQGLMKVKDLTPQLVQKTLGLMVLINVSLFVLQFFSAPYIARFYATPELELVLQVLAFSYLFIPWTSIPSSLIARELDHKRTSQVTLVSNVLASALSLTLAYMGYGYWAL
;
A
#
# COMPACT_ATOMS: atom_id res chain seq x y z
N MET A 1 -44.81 -5.53 8.24
CA MET A 1 -44.18 -5.77 9.55
C MET A 1 -43.41 -7.08 9.56
N ALA A 2 -44.05 -8.30 9.63
CA ALA A 2 -43.29 -9.57 9.70
C ALA A 2 -42.32 -9.83 8.51
N ALA A 3 -42.68 -9.46 7.29
CA ALA A 3 -41.82 -9.63 6.11
C ALA A 3 -40.64 -8.61 6.07
N GLU A 4 -40.81 -7.43 6.63
CA GLU A 4 -39.76 -6.44 6.78
C GLU A 4 -38.74 -6.85 7.87
N GLU A 5 -39.23 -7.35 9.01
CA GLU A 5 -38.38 -7.85 10.10
C GLU A 5 -37.53 -9.06 9.66
N LEU A 6 -38.11 -9.96 8.85
CA LEU A 6 -37.39 -11.09 8.25
C LEU A 6 -36.32 -10.62 7.23
N ASN A 7 -36.59 -9.56 6.51
CA ASN A 7 -35.61 -8.98 5.57
C ASN A 7 -34.49 -8.28 6.30
N GLU A 8 -34.76 -7.52 7.35
CA GLU A 8 -33.76 -6.87 8.18
C GLU A 8 -32.87 -7.87 8.92
N SER A 9 -33.45 -8.94 9.50
CA SER A 9 -32.65 -9.97 10.16
C SER A 9 -31.71 -10.70 9.20
N ASN A 10 -32.14 -10.99 7.98
CA ASN A 10 -31.32 -11.59 6.93
C ASN A 10 -30.20 -10.64 6.45
N LEU A 11 -30.45 -9.34 6.38
CA LEU A 11 -29.47 -8.34 6.02
C LEU A 11 -28.39 -8.21 7.10
N VAL A 12 -28.79 -8.19 8.36
CA VAL A 12 -27.88 -8.13 9.51
C VAL A 12 -27.00 -9.39 9.56
N GLU A 13 -27.58 -10.57 9.36
CA GLU A 13 -26.83 -11.83 9.35
C GLU A 13 -25.80 -11.89 8.21
N LYS A 14 -26.19 -11.48 7.00
CA LYS A 14 -25.27 -11.36 5.85
C LYS A 14 -24.16 -10.35 6.12
N ALA A 15 -24.49 -9.19 6.70
CA ALA A 15 -23.49 -8.18 7.04
C ALA A 15 -22.51 -8.68 8.11
N MET A 16 -23.01 -9.36 9.14
CA MET A 16 -22.18 -9.97 10.19
C MET A 16 -21.29 -11.09 9.64
N SER A 17 -21.81 -11.93 8.75
CA SER A 17 -21.03 -12.97 8.09
C SER A 17 -19.90 -12.37 7.24
N ALA A 18 -20.20 -11.34 6.44
CA ALA A 18 -19.22 -10.63 5.65
C ALA A 18 -18.14 -9.96 6.53
N PHE A 19 -18.56 -9.33 7.64
CA PHE A 19 -17.64 -8.72 8.60
C PHE A 19 -16.72 -9.76 9.24
N ARG A 20 -17.23 -10.88 9.72
CA ARG A 20 -16.42 -11.97 10.29
C ARG A 20 -15.39 -12.48 9.29
N TRP A 21 -15.78 -12.67 8.03
CA TRP A 21 -14.91 -13.12 6.97
C TRP A 21 -13.77 -12.12 6.70
N VAL A 22 -14.12 -10.84 6.57
CA VAL A 22 -13.14 -9.76 6.37
C VAL A 22 -12.19 -9.66 7.55
N ALA A 23 -12.71 -9.72 8.78
CA ALA A 23 -11.90 -9.69 10.00
C ALA A 23 -10.94 -10.88 10.08
N ALA A 24 -11.41 -12.09 9.76
CA ALA A 24 -10.58 -13.29 9.73
C ALA A 24 -9.45 -13.19 8.69
N LEU A 25 -9.75 -12.74 7.46
CA LEU A 25 -8.73 -12.56 6.42
C LEU A 25 -7.68 -11.50 6.82
N ARG A 26 -8.11 -10.39 7.41
CA ARG A 26 -7.18 -9.36 7.89
C ARG A 26 -6.31 -9.88 9.04
N PHE A 27 -6.91 -10.61 9.98
CA PHE A 27 -6.17 -11.20 11.10
C PHE A 27 -5.14 -12.22 10.62
N LEU A 28 -5.51 -13.11 9.71
CA LEU A 28 -4.57 -14.06 9.09
C LEU A 28 -3.43 -13.34 8.36
N GLY A 29 -3.74 -12.33 7.56
CA GLY A 29 -2.72 -11.52 6.88
C GLY A 29 -1.77 -10.84 7.86
N GLN A 30 -2.29 -10.32 8.98
CA GLN A 30 -1.47 -9.70 10.01
C GLN A 30 -0.58 -10.71 10.74
N MET A 31 -1.10 -11.91 11.03
CA MET A 31 -0.32 -13.00 11.63
C MET A 31 0.85 -13.42 10.72
N VAL A 32 0.58 -13.58 9.42
CA VAL A 32 1.64 -13.92 8.43
C VAL A 32 2.70 -12.81 8.40
N SER A 33 2.29 -11.55 8.39
CA SER A 33 3.22 -10.42 8.40
C SER A 33 4.08 -10.40 9.68
N TRP A 34 3.50 -10.59 10.85
CA TRP A 34 4.24 -10.64 12.11
C TRP A 34 5.22 -11.80 12.17
N LEU A 35 4.79 -13.01 11.78
CA LEU A 35 5.67 -14.17 11.72
C LEU A 35 6.84 -13.91 10.77
N SER A 36 6.55 -13.39 9.57
CA SER A 36 7.60 -13.03 8.61
C SER A 36 8.59 -12.04 9.22
N THR A 37 8.11 -10.98 9.87
CA THR A 37 8.97 -9.96 10.51
C THR A 37 9.86 -10.59 11.58
N ILE A 38 9.33 -11.47 12.44
CA ILE A 38 10.12 -12.14 13.49
C ILE A 38 11.24 -13.00 12.90
N PHE A 39 10.97 -13.67 11.78
CA PHE A 39 11.99 -14.46 11.09
C PHE A 39 13.02 -13.56 10.40
N VAL A 40 12.58 -12.52 9.70
CA VAL A 40 13.45 -11.59 8.97
C VAL A 40 14.42 -10.88 9.93
N ILE A 41 13.97 -10.48 11.13
CA ILE A 41 14.83 -9.85 12.15
C ILE A 41 16.05 -10.72 12.52
N ARG A 42 15.94 -12.04 12.40
CA ARG A 42 17.06 -12.94 12.72
C ARG A 42 18.15 -12.97 11.65
N PHE A 43 17.82 -12.58 10.43
CA PHE A 43 18.73 -12.63 9.28
C PHE A 43 19.33 -11.28 8.91
N LEU A 44 18.75 -10.19 9.38
CA LEU A 44 19.17 -8.83 9.05
C LEU A 44 19.99 -8.19 10.18
N ALA A 45 20.97 -7.39 9.78
CA ALA A 45 21.73 -6.56 10.70
C ALA A 45 20.90 -5.32 11.13
N PRO A 46 21.14 -4.76 12.33
CA PRO A 46 20.46 -3.52 12.78
C PRO A 46 20.66 -2.35 11.83
N GLU A 47 21.79 -2.30 11.14
CA GLU A 47 22.14 -1.27 10.13
C GLU A 47 21.20 -1.30 8.93
N ASP A 48 20.78 -2.50 8.49
CA ASP A 48 19.81 -2.69 7.40
C ASP A 48 18.47 -2.01 7.72
N TYR A 49 18.00 -2.15 8.97
CA TYR A 49 16.78 -1.48 9.44
C TYR A 49 16.96 0.04 9.48
N GLY A 50 18.14 0.52 9.82
CA GLY A 50 18.47 1.95 9.81
C GLY A 50 18.29 2.56 8.41
N ILE A 51 18.85 1.93 7.39
CA ILE A 51 18.77 2.38 6.00
C ILE A 51 17.31 2.44 5.53
N ILE A 52 16.56 1.35 5.74
CA ILE A 52 15.15 1.29 5.31
C ILE A 52 14.28 2.26 6.10
N SER A 53 14.52 2.44 7.41
CA SER A 53 13.76 3.40 8.21
C SER A 53 13.94 4.83 7.72
N LEU A 54 15.15 5.24 7.36
CA LEU A 54 15.41 6.55 6.75
C LEU A 54 14.68 6.70 5.41
N ALA A 55 14.77 5.68 4.55
CA ALA A 55 14.09 5.68 3.26
C ALA A 55 12.57 5.75 3.40
N GLU A 56 11.99 5.00 4.35
CA GLU A 56 10.54 4.98 4.60
C GLU A 56 10.00 6.29 5.19
N VAL A 57 10.75 7.00 6.03
CA VAL A 57 10.38 8.33 6.51
C VAL A 57 10.22 9.30 5.33
N LEU A 58 11.21 9.34 4.44
CA LEU A 58 11.18 10.20 3.25
C LEU A 58 10.04 9.79 2.30
N ARG A 59 9.88 8.49 2.05
CA ARG A 59 8.81 7.95 1.22
C ARG A 59 7.43 8.31 1.77
N THR A 60 7.21 8.10 3.06
CA THR A 60 5.92 8.40 3.71
C THR A 60 5.57 9.88 3.60
N PHE A 61 6.54 10.76 3.80
CA PHE A 61 6.36 12.19 3.61
C PHE A 61 5.91 12.54 2.19
N LEU A 62 6.59 11.99 1.17
CA LEU A 62 6.25 12.25 -0.22
C LEU A 62 4.94 11.59 -0.66
N VAL A 63 4.64 10.39 -0.17
CA VAL A 63 3.35 9.71 -0.43
C VAL A 63 2.18 10.52 0.09
N PHE A 64 2.34 11.25 1.20
CA PHE A 64 1.30 12.15 1.68
C PHE A 64 0.85 13.15 0.60
N PHE A 65 1.79 13.73 -0.13
CA PHE A 65 1.46 14.63 -1.26
C PHE A 65 0.90 13.87 -2.47
N SER A 66 1.36 12.65 -2.71
CA SER A 66 0.88 11.79 -3.80
C SER A 66 -0.61 11.49 -3.70
N VAL A 67 -1.10 11.24 -2.48
CA VAL A 67 -2.48 10.78 -2.25
C VAL A 67 -3.44 11.93 -1.94
N MET A 68 -2.97 13.18 -1.79
CA MET A 68 -3.71 14.38 -1.33
C MET A 68 -5.21 14.47 -1.74
N GLY A 69 -6.00 13.48 -1.32
CA GLY A 69 -7.45 13.50 -1.44
C GLY A 69 -8.02 13.26 -2.84
N LEU A 70 -7.20 13.14 -3.91
CA LEU A 70 -7.70 13.00 -5.26
C LEU A 70 -8.49 11.69 -5.47
N GLY A 71 -7.95 10.56 -5.01
CA GLY A 71 -8.67 9.28 -5.05
C GLY A 71 -9.90 9.27 -4.14
N GLN A 72 -9.80 9.86 -2.95
CA GLN A 72 -10.92 10.01 -2.02
C GLN A 72 -11.97 11.01 -2.53
N GLY A 73 -11.56 12.03 -3.28
CA GLY A 73 -12.46 12.95 -3.95
C GLY A 73 -13.42 12.23 -4.90
N LEU A 74 -12.94 11.27 -5.68
CA LEU A 74 -13.77 10.46 -6.57
C LEU A 74 -14.83 9.65 -5.83
N MET A 75 -14.57 9.22 -4.59
CA MET A 75 -15.56 8.48 -3.78
C MET A 75 -16.76 9.34 -3.38
N LYS A 76 -16.59 10.67 -3.27
CA LYS A 76 -17.63 11.61 -2.80
C LYS A 76 -18.47 12.20 -3.94
N VAL A 77 -18.01 12.11 -5.17
CA VAL A 77 -18.74 12.65 -6.33
C VAL A 77 -19.91 11.73 -6.66
N LYS A 78 -21.14 12.31 -6.74
CA LYS A 78 -22.36 11.55 -7.05
C LYS A 78 -22.36 11.01 -8.48
N ASP A 79 -21.99 11.84 -9.47
CA ASP A 79 -22.00 11.49 -10.88
C ASP A 79 -20.57 11.36 -11.41
N LEU A 80 -20.08 10.12 -11.48
CA LEU A 80 -18.79 9.81 -12.08
C LEU A 80 -18.91 9.82 -13.61
N THR A 81 -18.39 10.87 -14.22
CA THR A 81 -18.23 10.89 -15.67
C THR A 81 -16.86 10.32 -16.07
N PRO A 82 -16.76 9.60 -17.20
CA PRO A 82 -15.47 9.10 -17.70
C PRO A 82 -14.43 10.21 -17.84
N GLN A 83 -14.87 11.41 -18.21
CA GLN A 83 -14.01 12.60 -18.33
C GLN A 83 -13.42 13.04 -16.98
N LEU A 84 -14.20 12.99 -15.90
CA LEU A 84 -13.71 13.33 -14.57
C LEU A 84 -12.66 12.32 -14.11
N VAL A 85 -12.89 11.03 -14.33
CA VAL A 85 -11.93 9.96 -13.98
C VAL A 85 -10.62 10.15 -14.75
N GLN A 86 -10.69 10.43 -16.07
CA GLN A 86 -9.51 10.69 -16.90
C GLN A 86 -8.73 11.92 -16.45
N LYS A 87 -9.41 13.03 -16.13
CA LYS A 87 -8.76 14.25 -15.63
C LYS A 87 -8.08 14.01 -14.28
N THR A 88 -8.74 13.29 -13.38
CA THR A 88 -8.16 12.92 -12.07
C THR A 88 -6.96 12.00 -12.22
N LEU A 89 -7.05 11.00 -13.12
CA LEU A 89 -5.92 10.15 -13.45
C LEU A 89 -4.74 10.96 -13.99
N GLY A 90 -4.99 11.85 -14.96
CA GLY A 90 -3.94 12.70 -15.53
C GLY A 90 -3.23 13.58 -14.49
N LEU A 91 -4.01 14.18 -13.58
CA LEU A 91 -3.45 14.97 -12.48
C LEU A 91 -2.63 14.10 -11.50
N MET A 92 -3.13 12.92 -11.14
CA MET A 92 -2.41 11.97 -10.30
C MET A 92 -1.10 11.51 -10.95
N VAL A 93 -1.12 11.19 -12.24
CA VAL A 93 0.09 10.83 -12.99
C VAL A 93 1.10 11.98 -12.97
N LEU A 94 0.66 13.21 -13.23
CA LEU A 94 1.53 14.38 -13.21
C LEU A 94 2.21 14.58 -11.85
N ILE A 95 1.45 14.53 -10.77
CA ILE A 95 1.97 14.66 -9.40
C ILE A 95 2.97 13.53 -9.10
N ASN A 96 2.59 12.30 -9.39
CA ASN A 96 3.41 11.14 -9.05
C ASN A 96 4.70 11.06 -9.89
N VAL A 97 4.65 11.44 -11.17
CA VAL A 97 5.86 11.57 -12.01
C VAL A 97 6.77 12.68 -11.46
N SER A 98 6.21 13.81 -11.02
CA SER A 98 6.99 14.87 -10.40
C SER A 98 7.66 14.40 -9.10
N LEU A 99 6.98 13.63 -8.27
CA LEU A 99 7.54 13.04 -7.05
C LEU A 99 8.61 11.98 -7.35
N PHE A 100 8.40 11.15 -8.37
CA PHE A 100 9.41 10.22 -8.86
C PHE A 100 10.69 10.97 -9.27
N VAL A 101 10.58 11.97 -10.11
CA VAL A 101 11.72 12.78 -10.56
C VAL A 101 12.42 13.45 -9.38
N LEU A 102 11.64 14.09 -8.49
CA LEU A 102 12.17 14.75 -7.31
C LEU A 102 12.95 13.78 -6.43
N GLN A 103 12.39 12.64 -6.07
CA GLN A 103 13.07 11.67 -5.21
C GLN A 103 14.27 11.03 -5.90
N PHE A 104 14.14 10.62 -7.16
CA PHE A 104 15.20 9.97 -7.91
C PHE A 104 16.45 10.83 -8.02
N PHE A 105 16.29 12.12 -8.37
CA PHE A 105 17.42 13.04 -8.51
C PHE A 105 17.90 13.62 -7.18
N SER A 106 17.07 13.65 -6.12
CA SER A 106 17.54 14.07 -4.80
C SER A 106 18.24 12.95 -4.02
N ALA A 107 18.06 11.67 -4.39
CA ALA A 107 18.62 10.52 -3.70
C ALA A 107 20.13 10.63 -3.41
N PRO A 108 21.01 10.99 -4.38
CA PRO A 108 22.46 11.11 -4.11
C PRO A 108 22.79 12.23 -3.11
N TYR A 109 22.03 13.32 -3.10
CA TYR A 109 22.23 14.40 -2.14
C TYR A 109 21.82 14.00 -0.73
N ILE A 110 20.71 13.28 -0.61
CA ILE A 110 20.20 12.74 0.66
C ILE A 110 21.17 11.70 1.22
N ALA A 111 21.63 10.76 0.41
CA ALA A 111 22.60 9.75 0.81
C ALA A 111 23.91 10.35 1.33
N ARG A 112 24.41 11.41 0.68
CA ARG A 112 25.58 12.17 1.14
C ARG A 112 25.32 12.90 2.46
N PHE A 113 24.14 13.49 2.62
CA PHE A 113 23.77 14.20 3.86
C PHE A 113 23.74 13.26 5.07
N TYR A 114 23.24 12.03 4.89
CA TYR A 114 23.21 11.00 5.94
C TYR A 114 24.49 10.17 6.02
N ALA A 115 25.48 10.44 5.16
CA ALA A 115 26.72 9.67 5.06
C ALA A 115 26.49 8.15 4.88
N THR A 116 25.43 7.77 4.16
CA THR A 116 25.01 6.38 3.94
C THR A 116 24.83 6.13 2.44
N PRO A 117 25.89 5.67 1.74
CA PRO A 117 25.85 5.50 0.28
C PRO A 117 24.78 4.53 -0.20
N GLU A 118 24.48 3.48 0.58
CA GLU A 118 23.46 2.46 0.27
C GLU A 118 22.05 3.07 0.16
N LEU A 119 21.79 4.17 0.88
CA LEU A 119 20.51 4.87 0.88
C LEU A 119 20.16 5.45 -0.50
N GLU A 120 21.17 5.80 -1.32
CA GLU A 120 20.94 6.34 -2.66
C GLU A 120 20.15 5.35 -3.53
N LEU A 121 20.66 4.12 -3.64
CA LEU A 121 20.02 3.10 -4.47
C LEU A 121 18.64 2.72 -3.94
N VAL A 122 18.49 2.61 -2.61
CA VAL A 122 17.19 2.32 -1.97
C VAL A 122 16.16 3.40 -2.30
N LEU A 123 16.52 4.69 -2.18
CA LEU A 123 15.64 5.81 -2.51
C LEU A 123 15.27 5.83 -3.99
N GLN A 124 16.22 5.54 -4.89
CA GLN A 124 15.96 5.48 -6.32
C GLN A 124 15.00 4.35 -6.66
N VAL A 125 15.17 3.16 -6.09
CA VAL A 125 14.25 2.03 -6.30
C VAL A 125 12.86 2.32 -5.73
N LEU A 126 12.78 2.88 -4.52
CA LEU A 126 11.50 3.25 -3.92
C LEU A 126 10.78 4.35 -4.72
N ALA A 127 11.51 5.22 -5.41
CA ALA A 127 10.90 6.25 -6.26
C ALA A 127 10.01 5.63 -7.35
N PHE A 128 10.37 4.48 -7.92
CA PHE A 128 9.52 3.81 -8.92
C PHE A 128 8.13 3.47 -8.41
N SER A 129 7.94 3.32 -7.09
CA SER A 129 6.61 3.06 -6.52
C SER A 129 5.59 4.16 -6.85
N TYR A 130 6.03 5.42 -7.01
CA TYR A 130 5.11 6.52 -7.37
C TYR A 130 4.48 6.33 -8.74
N LEU A 131 5.19 5.72 -9.69
CA LEU A 131 4.65 5.48 -11.03
C LEU A 131 3.46 4.50 -11.02
N PHE A 132 3.38 3.62 -10.01
CA PHE A 132 2.30 2.65 -9.87
C PHE A 132 1.11 3.17 -9.05
N ILE A 133 1.29 4.21 -8.22
CA ILE A 133 0.22 4.75 -7.35
C ILE A 133 -1.04 5.14 -8.12
N PRO A 134 -0.98 5.90 -9.24
CA PRO A 134 -2.19 6.28 -9.98
C PRO A 134 -3.00 5.08 -10.46
N TRP A 135 -2.31 4.03 -10.93
CA TRP A 135 -2.93 2.82 -11.46
C TRP A 135 -3.56 1.92 -10.39
N THR A 136 -3.12 2.02 -9.15
CA THR A 136 -3.68 1.28 -8.03
C THR A 136 -4.73 2.08 -7.27
N SER A 137 -4.57 3.39 -7.16
CA SER A 137 -5.42 4.27 -6.36
C SER A 137 -6.83 4.40 -6.94
N ILE A 138 -6.97 4.57 -8.27
CA ILE A 138 -8.29 4.74 -8.90
C ILE A 138 -9.12 3.46 -8.82
N PRO A 139 -8.64 2.28 -9.25
CA PRO A 139 -9.39 1.04 -9.09
C PRO A 139 -9.76 0.76 -7.63
N SER A 140 -8.84 1.01 -6.69
CA SER A 140 -9.10 0.83 -5.25
C SER A 140 -10.22 1.74 -4.76
N SER A 141 -10.26 2.99 -5.22
CA SER A 141 -11.31 3.95 -4.88
C SER A 141 -12.67 3.54 -5.45
N LEU A 142 -12.70 3.00 -6.66
CA LEU A 142 -13.92 2.50 -7.30
C LEU A 142 -14.46 1.25 -6.58
N ILE A 143 -13.59 0.29 -6.27
CA ILE A 143 -13.97 -0.92 -5.50
C ILE A 143 -14.47 -0.52 -4.09
N ALA A 144 -13.83 0.43 -3.44
CA ALA A 144 -14.25 0.93 -2.14
C ALA A 144 -15.64 1.58 -2.19
N ARG A 145 -15.99 2.23 -3.31
CA ARG A 145 -17.33 2.81 -3.54
C ARG A 145 -18.42 1.72 -3.65
N GLU A 146 -18.10 0.58 -4.23
CA GLU A 146 -19.01 -0.58 -4.33
C GLU A 146 -19.17 -1.35 -3.01
N LEU A 147 -18.44 -0.94 -1.95
CA LEU A 147 -18.43 -1.58 -0.63
C LEU A 147 -18.01 -3.07 -0.68
N ASP A 148 -17.34 -3.50 -1.73
CA ASP A 148 -16.82 -4.88 -1.84
C ASP A 148 -15.56 -5.08 -0.99
N HIS A 149 -15.74 -4.99 0.31
CA HIS A 149 -14.66 -5.18 1.29
C HIS A 149 -14.09 -6.61 1.27
N LYS A 150 -14.89 -7.60 0.85
CA LYS A 150 -14.46 -9.00 0.78
C LYS A 150 -13.37 -9.17 -0.28
N ARG A 151 -13.60 -8.67 -1.48
CA ARG A 151 -12.65 -8.73 -2.59
C ARG A 151 -11.36 -7.97 -2.26
N THR A 152 -11.48 -6.76 -1.71
CA THR A 152 -10.33 -5.98 -1.25
C THR A 152 -9.50 -6.73 -0.22
N SER A 153 -10.15 -7.38 0.77
CA SER A 153 -9.45 -8.13 1.82
C SER A 153 -8.75 -9.39 1.27
N GLN A 154 -9.33 -10.07 0.28
CA GLN A 154 -8.71 -11.21 -0.39
C GLN A 154 -7.45 -10.79 -1.14
N VAL A 155 -7.52 -9.71 -1.94
CA VAL A 155 -6.37 -9.17 -2.67
C VAL A 155 -5.26 -8.78 -1.69
N THR A 156 -5.61 -8.08 -0.61
CA THR A 156 -4.65 -7.68 0.43
C THR A 156 -3.98 -8.90 1.09
N LEU A 157 -4.75 -9.93 1.42
CA LEU A 157 -4.19 -11.16 2.01
C LEU A 157 -3.20 -11.83 1.06
N VAL A 158 -3.57 -12.03 -0.20
CA VAL A 158 -2.68 -12.64 -1.21
C VAL A 158 -1.41 -11.79 -1.38
N SER A 159 -1.55 -10.48 -1.47
CA SER A 159 -0.40 -9.57 -1.58
C SER A 159 0.52 -9.66 -0.37
N ASN A 160 -0.03 -9.69 0.85
CA ASN A 160 0.76 -9.82 2.08
C ASN A 160 1.50 -11.17 2.15
N VAL A 161 0.84 -12.27 1.77
CA VAL A 161 1.47 -13.60 1.75
C VAL A 161 2.62 -13.63 0.74
N LEU A 162 2.41 -13.12 -0.47
CA LEU A 162 3.45 -13.07 -1.50
C LEU A 162 4.61 -12.17 -1.09
N ALA A 163 4.34 -10.98 -0.55
CA ALA A 163 5.35 -10.06 -0.05
C ALA A 163 6.16 -10.68 1.09
N SER A 164 5.48 -11.33 2.06
CA SER A 164 6.13 -12.01 3.18
C SER A 164 7.01 -13.18 2.72
N ALA A 165 6.53 -13.97 1.77
CA ALA A 165 7.31 -15.08 1.20
C ALA A 165 8.54 -14.57 0.46
N LEU A 166 8.41 -13.49 -0.33
CA LEU A 166 9.52 -12.87 -1.03
C LEU A 166 10.54 -12.29 -0.05
N SER A 167 10.08 -11.53 0.95
CA SER A 167 10.94 -10.96 2.00
C SER A 167 11.72 -12.04 2.75
N LEU A 168 11.09 -13.14 3.17
CA LEU A 168 11.76 -14.26 3.82
C LEU A 168 12.80 -14.93 2.91
N THR A 169 12.47 -15.11 1.63
CA THR A 169 13.38 -15.69 0.66
C THR A 169 14.63 -14.84 0.47
N LEU A 170 14.44 -13.51 0.30
CA LEU A 170 15.54 -12.56 0.14
C LEU A 170 16.38 -12.46 1.41
N ALA A 171 15.75 -12.46 2.60
CA ALA A 171 16.46 -12.47 3.87
C ALA A 171 17.31 -13.74 4.04
N TYR A 172 16.76 -14.91 3.72
CA TYR A 172 17.48 -16.18 3.76
C TYR A 172 18.66 -16.23 2.78
N MET A 173 18.50 -15.62 1.61
CA MET A 173 19.58 -15.50 0.61
C MET A 173 20.65 -14.46 0.97
N GLY A 174 20.49 -13.72 2.07
CA GLY A 174 21.48 -12.74 2.55
C GLY A 174 21.49 -11.42 1.81
N TYR A 175 20.35 -11.02 1.19
CA TYR A 175 20.26 -9.73 0.48
C TYR A 175 20.15 -8.52 1.43
N GLY A 176 20.25 -8.70 2.77
CA GLY A 176 20.25 -7.61 3.75
C GLY A 176 19.00 -6.74 3.62
N TYR A 177 19.18 -5.42 3.59
CA TYR A 177 18.07 -4.44 3.53
C TYR A 177 17.12 -4.61 2.33
N TRP A 178 17.53 -5.30 1.25
CA TRP A 178 16.64 -5.59 0.11
C TRP A 178 15.52 -6.60 0.44
N ALA A 179 15.61 -7.28 1.57
CA ALA A 179 14.55 -8.17 2.03
C ALA A 179 13.39 -7.42 2.70
N LEU A 180 13.55 -6.17 3.06
CA LEU A 180 12.55 -5.29 3.69
C LEU A 180 11.80 -4.45 2.67
#